data_995ea5c6a76d8b489dcd4e131d62a684
#
_entry.id   995ea5c6a76d8b489dcd4e131d62a684
#
_cell.length_a   1.000
_cell.length_b   1.000
_cell.length_c   1.000
_cell.angle_alpha   90.00
_cell.angle_beta   90.00
_cell.angle_gamma   90.00
#
_symmetry.space_group_name_H-M   'P 1'
#
loop_
_entity.id
_entity.type
_entity.pdbx_description
1 polymer ?
#
loop_
_entity_poly.entity_id
_entity_poly.type
_entity_poly.pdbx_seq_one_letter_code
_entity_poly.pdbx_strand_id
1 'polypeptide(L)'
;MTPAWAQRQEALLRDCIVSPDVFDHMVERLRAFAVPYQHALETAAGKRNVSLYLQGLLSHLSRKNAESIATLVDVERLVLQEFIGTAPWDHRPLITVLVGEVVERLGEPDGIIAFDPSSFPKRGH
;
A
#
# COMPACT_ATOMS: atom_id res chain seq x y z
N MET A 1 -0.66 39.81 -15.85
CA MET A 1 -1.19 39.26 -14.57
C MET A 1 -1.40 37.75 -14.73
N THR A 2 -0.75 36.96 -13.91
CA THR A 2 -0.91 35.48 -13.95
C THR A 2 -2.27 35.13 -13.38
N PRO A 3 -3.07 34.27 -14.06
CA PRO A 3 -4.36 33.85 -13.53
C PRO A 3 -4.24 33.17 -12.15
N ALA A 4 -5.21 33.37 -11.27
CA ALA A 4 -5.19 32.82 -9.91
C ALA A 4 -5.07 31.27 -9.88
N TRP A 5 -5.65 30.59 -10.87
CA TRP A 5 -5.53 29.13 -11.01
C TRP A 5 -4.09 28.69 -11.32
N ALA A 6 -3.35 29.45 -12.13
CA ALA A 6 -1.95 29.13 -12.46
C ALA A 6 -1.04 29.32 -11.24
N GLN A 7 -1.28 30.36 -10.43
CA GLN A 7 -0.56 30.56 -9.17
C GLN A 7 -0.82 29.42 -8.18
N ARG A 8 -2.07 28.96 -8.09
CA ARG A 8 -2.44 27.81 -7.24
C ARG A 8 -1.79 26.51 -7.72
N GLN A 9 -1.79 26.29 -9.03
CA GLN A 9 -1.12 25.13 -9.63
C GLN A 9 0.38 25.13 -9.34
N GLU A 10 1.04 26.28 -9.49
CA GLU A 10 2.46 26.42 -9.20
C GLU A 10 2.78 26.20 -7.70
N ALA A 11 1.93 26.69 -6.80
CA ALA A 11 2.06 26.43 -5.37
C ALA A 11 1.92 24.93 -5.06
N LEU A 12 0.91 24.27 -5.62
CA LEU A 12 0.72 22.82 -5.45
C LEU A 12 1.90 22.00 -6.00
N LEU A 13 2.46 22.40 -7.14
CA LEU A 13 3.64 21.73 -7.70
C LEU A 13 4.88 21.90 -6.81
N ARG A 14 5.05 23.05 -6.18
CA ARG A 14 6.13 23.25 -5.19
C ARG A 14 5.96 22.37 -3.96
N ASP A 15 4.73 22.24 -3.46
CA ASP A 15 4.43 21.38 -2.32
C ASP A 15 4.61 19.88 -2.63
N CYS A 16 4.60 19.52 -3.93
CA CYS A 16 4.86 18.16 -4.40
C CYS A 16 6.35 17.84 -4.61
N ILE A 17 7.26 18.81 -4.42
CA ILE A 17 8.69 18.55 -4.54
C ILE A 17 9.14 17.74 -3.32
N VAL A 18 9.57 16.52 -3.58
CA VAL A 18 10.08 15.60 -2.56
C VAL A 18 11.60 15.62 -2.61
N SER A 19 12.25 15.80 -1.46
CA SER A 19 13.71 15.73 -1.38
C SER A 19 14.21 14.32 -1.74
N PRO A 20 15.32 14.17 -2.49
CA PRO A 20 15.88 12.87 -2.86
C PRO A 20 16.20 11.96 -1.68
N ASP A 21 16.54 12.52 -0.52
CA ASP A 21 16.83 11.77 0.72
C ASP A 21 15.62 10.98 1.25
N VAL A 22 14.39 11.35 0.86
CA VAL A 22 13.18 10.57 1.18
C VAL A 22 13.25 9.15 0.58
N PHE A 23 14.01 8.97 -0.49
CA PHE A 23 14.19 7.67 -1.14
C PHE A 23 15.36 6.86 -0.56
N ASP A 24 16.15 7.45 0.33
CA ASP A 24 17.26 6.75 0.98
C ASP A 24 16.71 5.60 1.82
N HIS A 25 17.42 4.47 1.75
CA HIS A 25 17.06 3.24 2.49
C HIS A 25 15.62 2.75 2.25
N MET A 26 15.06 3.02 1.08
CA MET A 26 13.65 2.71 0.78
C MET A 26 13.33 1.21 0.92
N VAL A 27 14.26 0.33 0.52
CA VAL A 27 14.07 -1.12 0.61
C VAL A 27 14.08 -1.59 2.07
N GLU A 28 14.99 -1.07 2.88
CA GLU A 28 15.08 -1.36 4.31
C GLU A 28 13.84 -0.87 5.06
N ARG A 29 13.38 0.32 4.72
CA ARG A 29 12.16 0.90 5.30
C ARG A 29 10.92 0.09 4.94
N LEU A 30 10.82 -0.37 3.69
CA LEU A 30 9.73 -1.24 3.25
C LEU A 30 9.75 -2.58 4.00
N ARG A 31 10.93 -3.17 4.16
CA ARG A 31 11.07 -4.42 4.92
C ARG A 31 10.64 -4.24 6.38
N ALA A 32 11.08 -3.17 7.02
CA ALA A 32 10.69 -2.85 8.40
C ALA A 32 9.18 -2.62 8.51
N PHE A 33 8.57 -1.90 7.58
CA PHE A 33 7.13 -1.70 7.50
C PHE A 33 6.35 -3.02 7.34
N ALA A 34 6.87 -3.96 6.56
CA ALA A 34 6.21 -5.24 6.31
C ALA A 34 6.23 -6.19 7.52
N VAL A 35 7.18 -6.05 8.45
CA VAL A 35 7.39 -7.00 9.57
C VAL A 35 6.13 -7.22 10.41
N PRO A 36 5.41 -6.23 10.94
CA PRO A 36 4.22 -6.47 11.74
C PRO A 36 3.11 -7.16 10.96
N TYR A 37 2.98 -6.88 9.67
CA TYR A 37 2.03 -7.56 8.79
C TYR A 37 2.43 -9.02 8.52
N GLN A 38 3.72 -9.29 8.36
CA GLN A 38 4.22 -10.67 8.25
C GLN A 38 3.93 -11.48 9.52
N HIS A 39 4.11 -10.88 10.69
CA HIS A 39 3.83 -11.54 11.97
C HIS A 39 2.34 -11.83 12.15
N ALA A 40 1.46 -11.04 11.56
CA ALA A 40 0.02 -11.24 11.60
C ALA A 40 -0.46 -12.42 10.72
N LEU A 41 0.40 -12.95 9.84
CA LEU A 41 0.11 -14.13 9.02
C LEU A 41 0.70 -15.38 9.66
N GLU A 42 -0.06 -16.48 9.65
CA GLU A 42 0.35 -17.71 10.33
C GLU A 42 1.38 -18.52 9.56
N THR A 43 1.26 -18.56 8.22
CA THR A 43 2.07 -19.43 7.39
C THR A 43 3.35 -18.77 6.87
N ALA A 44 4.44 -19.54 6.74
CA ALA A 44 5.69 -19.08 6.15
C ALA A 44 5.49 -18.57 4.69
N ALA A 45 4.62 -19.24 3.93
CA ALA A 45 4.27 -18.82 2.58
C ALA A 45 3.55 -17.46 2.58
N GLY A 46 2.57 -17.26 3.48
CA GLY A 46 1.88 -15.98 3.65
C GLY A 46 2.83 -14.85 4.01
N LYS A 47 3.72 -15.07 4.97
CA LYS A 47 4.75 -14.09 5.39
C LYS A 47 5.66 -13.67 4.23
N ARG A 48 6.09 -14.61 3.42
CA ARG A 48 6.90 -14.34 2.23
C ARG A 48 6.08 -13.58 1.17
N ASN A 49 4.89 -14.05 0.88
CA ASN A 49 4.07 -13.53 -0.22
C ASN A 49 3.57 -12.10 0.04
N VAL A 50 3.25 -11.74 1.28
CA VAL A 50 2.89 -10.35 1.60
C VAL A 50 4.04 -9.39 1.32
N SER A 51 5.27 -9.77 1.65
CA SER A 51 6.45 -8.95 1.38
C SER A 51 6.69 -8.77 -0.13
N LEU A 52 6.59 -9.84 -0.90
CA LEU A 52 6.72 -9.80 -2.36
C LEU A 52 5.62 -8.96 -3.01
N TYR A 53 4.40 -9.09 -2.53
CA TYR A 53 3.26 -8.33 -3.04
C TYR A 53 3.41 -6.83 -2.77
N LEU A 54 3.83 -6.45 -1.54
CA LEU A 54 4.12 -5.05 -1.20
C LEU A 54 5.23 -4.45 -2.07
N GLN A 55 6.31 -5.19 -2.33
CA GLN A 55 7.35 -4.76 -3.26
C GLN A 55 6.80 -4.47 -4.66
N GLY A 56 5.92 -5.34 -5.16
CA GLY A 56 5.27 -5.17 -6.44
C GLY A 56 4.35 -3.95 -6.48
N LEU A 57 3.56 -3.72 -5.43
CA LEU A 57 2.68 -2.54 -5.34
C LEU A 57 3.45 -1.22 -5.37
N LEU A 58 4.62 -1.18 -4.74
CA LEU A 58 5.48 0.01 -4.67
C LEU A 58 6.49 0.12 -5.83
N SER A 59 6.46 -0.82 -6.77
CA SER A 59 7.34 -0.82 -7.94
C SER A 59 6.88 0.17 -9.02
N HIS A 60 7.70 0.30 -10.06
CA HIS A 60 7.43 1.11 -11.24
C HIS A 60 6.46 0.46 -12.26
N LEU A 61 5.93 -0.73 -11.96
CA LEU A 61 5.00 -1.40 -12.85
C LEU A 61 3.78 -0.52 -13.18
N SER A 62 3.45 -0.39 -14.45
CA SER A 62 2.25 0.32 -14.90
C SER A 62 0.97 -0.47 -14.59
N ARG A 63 1.04 -1.79 -14.62
CA ARG A 63 -0.03 -2.71 -14.20
C ARG A 63 0.39 -3.46 -12.94
N LYS A 64 -0.28 -3.22 -11.83
CA LYS A 64 -0.01 -3.83 -10.52
C LYS A 64 -1.02 -4.95 -10.23
N ASN A 65 -0.98 -5.99 -11.06
CA ASN A 65 -1.73 -7.22 -10.86
C ASN A 65 -0.80 -8.37 -10.41
N ALA A 66 -1.37 -9.46 -9.93
CA ALA A 66 -0.61 -10.61 -9.43
C ALA A 66 0.39 -11.17 -10.46
N GLU A 67 0.03 -11.19 -11.73
CA GLU A 67 0.88 -11.71 -12.81
C GLU A 67 2.11 -10.81 -13.06
N SER A 68 1.89 -9.50 -13.20
CA SER A 68 2.97 -8.54 -13.43
C SER A 68 3.91 -8.46 -12.23
N ILE A 69 3.35 -8.53 -11.01
CA ILE A 69 4.15 -8.54 -9.78
C ILE A 69 4.95 -9.84 -9.68
N ALA A 70 4.34 -11.00 -9.94
CA ALA A 70 5.03 -12.28 -9.89
C ALA A 70 6.23 -12.31 -10.84
N THR A 71 6.07 -11.78 -12.05
CA THR A 71 7.17 -11.64 -13.02
C THR A 71 8.29 -10.73 -12.50
N LEU A 72 7.93 -9.60 -11.86
CA LEU A 72 8.91 -8.67 -11.32
C LEU A 72 9.74 -9.28 -10.18
N VAL A 73 9.10 -10.06 -9.30
CA VAL A 73 9.75 -10.65 -8.12
C VAL A 73 10.23 -12.09 -8.34
N ASP A 74 10.21 -12.54 -9.58
CA ASP A 74 10.71 -13.85 -10.03
C ASP A 74 10.06 -15.04 -9.28
N VAL A 75 8.74 -15.05 -9.23
CA VAL A 75 7.95 -16.18 -8.72
C VAL A 75 6.89 -16.60 -9.72
N GLU A 76 6.40 -17.82 -9.59
CA GLU A 76 5.31 -18.29 -10.42
C GLU A 76 4.03 -17.47 -10.20
N ARG A 77 3.33 -17.15 -11.28
CA ARG A 77 2.09 -16.36 -11.26
C ARG A 77 1.08 -16.85 -10.25
N LEU A 78 0.89 -18.16 -10.18
CA LEU A 78 -0.09 -18.79 -9.30
C LEU A 78 0.18 -18.53 -7.82
N VAL A 79 1.43 -18.40 -7.42
CA VAL A 79 1.82 -18.14 -6.01
C VAL A 79 1.17 -16.88 -5.47
N LEU A 80 1.25 -15.76 -6.19
CA LEU A 80 0.64 -14.50 -5.76
C LEU A 80 -0.86 -14.45 -6.06
N GLN A 81 -1.30 -15.09 -7.14
CA GLN A 81 -2.70 -15.14 -7.51
C GLN A 81 -3.53 -15.92 -6.47
N GLU A 82 -3.02 -17.05 -5.99
CA GLU A 82 -3.63 -17.82 -4.90
C GLU A 82 -3.57 -17.06 -3.58
N PHE A 83 -2.43 -16.42 -3.28
CA PHE A 83 -2.25 -15.66 -2.05
C PHE A 83 -3.31 -14.56 -1.89
N ILE A 84 -3.60 -13.78 -2.92
CA ILE A 84 -4.57 -12.68 -2.85
C ILE A 84 -6.01 -13.12 -3.13
N GLY A 85 -6.23 -14.24 -3.81
CA GLY A 85 -7.55 -14.66 -4.29
C GLY A 85 -8.20 -15.77 -3.50
N THR A 86 -7.47 -16.80 -3.15
CA THR A 86 -8.05 -18.06 -2.62
C THR A 86 -7.38 -18.62 -1.37
N ALA A 87 -6.19 -18.15 -1.01
CA ALA A 87 -5.51 -18.65 0.17
C ALA A 87 -6.32 -18.36 1.45
N PRO A 88 -6.47 -19.36 2.35
CA PRO A 88 -7.33 -19.25 3.52
C PRO A 88 -6.66 -18.52 4.69
N TRP A 89 -6.14 -17.30 4.45
CA TRP A 89 -5.59 -16.48 5.54
C TRP A 89 -6.61 -15.47 6.05
N ASP A 90 -6.56 -15.18 7.35
CA ASP A 90 -7.44 -14.22 7.99
C ASP A 90 -6.88 -12.79 7.82
N HIS A 91 -7.68 -11.89 7.29
CA HIS A 91 -7.31 -10.49 7.09
C HIS A 91 -7.48 -9.63 8.35
N ARG A 92 -8.26 -10.08 9.33
CA ARG A 92 -8.56 -9.30 10.55
C ARG A 92 -7.31 -8.92 11.36
N PRO A 93 -6.33 -9.81 11.58
CA PRO A 93 -5.07 -9.43 12.21
C PRO A 93 -4.30 -8.33 11.46
N LEU A 94 -4.35 -8.32 10.12
CA LEU A 94 -3.74 -7.27 9.31
C LEU A 94 -4.43 -5.92 9.51
N ILE A 95 -5.77 -5.91 9.61
CA ILE A 95 -6.53 -4.70 9.93
C ILE A 95 -6.18 -4.18 11.32
N THR A 96 -6.01 -5.06 12.30
CA THR A 96 -5.59 -4.69 13.65
C THR A 96 -4.22 -4.01 13.64
N VAL A 97 -3.26 -4.54 12.90
CA VAL A 97 -1.93 -3.92 12.72
C VAL A 97 -2.07 -2.54 12.06
N LEU A 98 -2.85 -2.44 10.97
CA LEU A 98 -3.07 -1.18 10.26
C LEU A 98 -3.68 -0.11 11.17
N VAL A 99 -4.70 -0.46 11.94
CA VAL A 99 -5.35 0.47 12.89
C VAL A 99 -4.33 0.94 13.94
N GLY A 100 -3.51 0.05 14.48
CA GLY A 100 -2.45 0.39 15.42
C GLY A 100 -1.46 1.41 14.82
N GLU A 101 -0.97 1.17 13.61
CA GLU A 101 -0.07 2.08 12.88
C GLU A 101 -0.71 3.45 12.63
N VAL A 102 -1.98 3.48 12.24
CA VAL A 102 -2.72 4.74 12.01
C VAL A 102 -2.88 5.52 13.31
N VAL A 103 -3.27 4.87 14.41
CA VAL A 103 -3.43 5.52 15.72
C VAL A 103 -2.09 6.07 16.22
N GLU A 104 -1.01 5.30 16.10
CA GLU A 104 0.31 5.72 16.56
C GLU A 104 0.87 6.91 15.78
N ARG A 105 0.68 6.92 14.45
CA ARG A 105 1.31 7.90 13.55
C ARG A 105 0.46 9.12 13.26
N LEU A 106 -0.87 8.98 13.26
CA LEU A 106 -1.82 10.01 12.82
C LEU A 106 -2.87 10.33 13.89
N GLY A 107 -2.87 9.59 15.02
CA GLY A 107 -3.83 9.80 16.09
C GLY A 107 -3.59 11.12 16.83
N GLU A 108 -4.65 11.92 16.93
CA GLU A 108 -4.68 13.15 17.72
C GLU A 108 -5.79 13.04 18.77
N PRO A 109 -5.59 13.56 20.01
CA PRO A 109 -6.59 13.44 21.08
C PRO A 109 -7.94 14.06 20.75
N ASP A 110 -7.95 15.07 19.89
CA ASP A 110 -9.13 15.82 19.41
C ASP A 110 -9.42 15.59 17.91
N GLY A 111 -8.88 14.52 17.35
CA GLY A 111 -9.05 14.15 15.96
C GLY A 111 -10.50 13.85 15.61
N ILE A 112 -10.90 14.18 14.38
CA ILE A 112 -12.22 13.90 13.83
C ILE A 112 -12.11 12.77 12.80
N ILE A 113 -12.96 11.73 12.96
CA ILE A 113 -13.10 10.67 11.97
C ILE A 113 -14.28 11.01 11.07
N ALA A 114 -14.00 11.22 9.78
CA ALA A 114 -15.03 11.46 8.78
C ALA A 114 -15.26 10.19 7.93
N PHE A 115 -16.51 9.80 7.78
CA PHE A 115 -16.93 8.70 6.91
C PHE A 115 -17.63 9.27 5.69
N ASP A 116 -17.08 9.03 4.51
CA ASP A 116 -17.69 9.39 3.24
C ASP A 116 -18.04 8.10 2.46
N PRO A 117 -19.31 7.68 2.42
CA PRO A 117 -19.68 6.47 1.71
C PRO A 117 -19.53 6.69 0.20
N SER A 118 -18.68 5.90 -0.44
CA SER A 118 -18.57 5.84 -1.90
C SER A 118 -19.17 4.54 -2.42
N SER A 119 -19.97 4.61 -3.47
CA SER A 119 -20.49 3.45 -4.17
C SER A 119 -19.94 3.40 -5.59
N PHE A 120 -19.43 2.24 -5.98
CA PHE A 120 -19.06 1.98 -7.37
C PHE A 120 -20.16 1.16 -8.03
N PRO A 121 -20.64 1.57 -9.24
CA PRO A 121 -21.58 0.75 -9.98
C PRO A 121 -20.96 -0.62 -10.26
N LYS A 122 -21.55 -1.67 -9.74
CA LYS A 122 -21.12 -3.04 -10.01
C LYS A 122 -21.69 -3.47 -11.35
N ARG A 123 -20.85 -3.77 -12.31
CA ARG A 123 -21.28 -4.43 -13.55
C ARG A 123 -21.54 -5.90 -13.25
N GLY A 124 -22.77 -6.34 -13.43
CA GLY A 124 -23.21 -7.72 -13.30
C GLY A 124 -24.71 -7.77 -13.03
N HIS A 125 -25.40 -8.63 -13.74
CA HIS A 125 -26.78 -9.00 -13.49
C HIS A 125 -26.83 -10.11 -12.47
#